data_ce6e6e2f4147dc8e61d1d50625f4cbb5
#
_entry.id   ce6e6e2f4147dc8e61d1d50625f4cbb5
#
_cell.length_a   1.000
_cell.length_b   1.000
_cell.length_c   1.000
_cell.angle_alpha   90.00
_cell.angle_beta   90.00
_cell.angle_gamma   90.00
#
_symmetry.space_group_name_H-M   'P 1'
#
loop_
_entity.id
_entity.type
_entity.pdbx_description
1 polymer ?
#
loop_
_entity_poly.entity_id
_entity_poly.type
_entity_poly.pdbx_seq_one_letter_code
_entity_poly.pdbx_strand_id
1 'polypeptide(L)'
;MKISRLPDRLDRMPMLKILVFFAAGIALADRYELPLWFLAGAFVVTGVLALSLRSSAATAAMILTAGFAAAQFRAPRATVPRGVHTVYEVTVEGFPADRGRYAVADASVAAWRDPADGRWHASDARIRLYADSLAGLHAGERIRCRGAVRPFRGGAESYRRLMARRGYAGTLWIAERTLLERLPGRHAGLHRRAVERLSRLPMSAGAAAVVEAMAAGERRGVTPELRTAYSRSGLSHLLAVSGLHTGIVFALVNLALWWLPLFRRGHLLKNLLAAVAVWLFVAAAGFPPSAVRAAAMCTVLQAALASASEYVGLNALAAAGFGMLVWNPSWLGDISFQLSFVAVAAILAWGVPLCRRCRTRWKGVNVVVDAYLIGFVATVATAPLVSHTFGVVPLAGLAVNPLAIALAGVVVFGGALWMLAPVG
;
A
#
# COMPACT_ATOMS: atom_id res chain seq x y z
N MET A 1 -39.38 3.49 -7.60
CA MET A 1 -37.97 3.81 -7.31
C MET A 1 -37.39 4.50 -8.54
N LYS A 2 -37.27 5.85 -8.56
CA LYS A 2 -36.71 6.59 -9.71
C LYS A 2 -35.25 6.21 -9.86
N ILE A 3 -34.90 5.57 -10.98
CA ILE A 3 -33.53 5.36 -11.40
C ILE A 3 -32.97 6.74 -11.73
N SER A 4 -32.29 7.37 -10.78
CA SER A 4 -31.55 8.61 -11.01
C SER A 4 -30.55 8.34 -12.15
N ARG A 5 -30.61 9.16 -13.21
CA ARG A 5 -29.74 9.01 -14.39
C ARG A 5 -28.28 9.03 -13.95
N LEU A 6 -27.43 8.22 -14.62
CA LEU A 6 -25.99 8.12 -14.34
C LEU A 6 -25.30 9.50 -14.19
N PRO A 7 -25.63 10.53 -15.02
CA PRO A 7 -25.09 11.88 -14.88
C PRO A 7 -25.32 12.51 -13.52
N ASP A 8 -26.56 12.39 -12.96
CA ASP A 8 -26.91 13.00 -11.68
C ASP A 8 -26.13 12.41 -10.50
N ARG A 9 -25.70 11.15 -10.62
CA ARG A 9 -24.86 10.49 -9.61
C ARG A 9 -23.39 10.93 -9.70
N LEU A 10 -22.86 11.11 -10.90
CA LEU A 10 -21.49 11.55 -11.14
C LEU A 10 -21.29 13.02 -10.72
N ASP A 11 -22.33 13.86 -10.85
CA ASP A 11 -22.25 15.27 -10.41
C ASP A 11 -22.14 15.40 -8.90
N ARG A 12 -22.63 14.43 -8.15
CA ARG A 12 -22.50 14.36 -6.69
C ARG A 12 -21.16 13.77 -6.19
N MET A 13 -20.24 13.39 -7.10
CA MET A 13 -18.94 12.80 -6.77
C MET A 13 -17.79 13.61 -7.37
N PRO A 14 -17.55 14.86 -6.93
CA PRO A 14 -16.53 15.74 -7.53
C PRO A 14 -15.12 15.15 -7.46
N MET A 15 -14.75 14.50 -6.35
CA MET A 15 -13.43 13.90 -6.18
C MET A 15 -13.17 12.73 -7.14
N LEU A 16 -14.21 12.01 -7.55
CA LEU A 16 -14.06 10.94 -8.53
C LEU A 16 -13.68 11.52 -9.92
N LYS A 17 -14.29 12.62 -10.34
CA LYS A 17 -13.93 13.33 -11.57
C LYS A 17 -12.48 13.81 -11.52
N ILE A 18 -12.08 14.44 -10.40
CA ILE A 18 -10.71 14.92 -10.17
C ILE A 18 -9.72 13.76 -10.25
N LEU A 19 -9.98 12.66 -9.56
CA LEU A 19 -9.10 11.48 -9.58
C LEU A 19 -8.93 10.92 -10.98
N VAL A 20 -10.02 10.77 -11.74
CA VAL A 20 -9.98 10.19 -13.11
C VAL A 20 -9.12 11.04 -14.04
N PHE A 21 -9.32 12.37 -14.08
CA PHE A 21 -8.53 13.25 -14.94
C PHE A 21 -7.07 13.33 -14.49
N PHE A 22 -6.82 13.37 -13.19
CA PHE A 22 -5.46 13.37 -12.63
C PHE A 22 -4.72 12.07 -12.96
N ALA A 23 -5.36 10.93 -12.76
CA ALA A 23 -4.80 9.62 -13.11
C ALA A 23 -4.56 9.48 -14.63
N ALA A 24 -5.48 9.99 -15.45
CA ALA A 24 -5.30 10.02 -16.90
C ALA A 24 -4.06 10.86 -17.29
N GLY A 25 -3.85 12.00 -16.64
CA GLY A 25 -2.64 12.81 -16.82
C GLY A 25 -1.36 12.06 -16.48
N ILE A 26 -1.33 11.36 -15.34
CA ILE A 26 -0.20 10.51 -14.95
C ILE A 26 0.04 9.39 -15.99
N ALA A 27 -1.02 8.73 -16.45
CA ALA A 27 -0.91 7.66 -17.46
C ALA A 27 -0.40 8.16 -18.83
N LEU A 28 -0.75 9.37 -19.22
CA LEU A 28 -0.24 10.02 -20.42
C LEU A 28 1.24 10.39 -20.30
N ALA A 29 1.69 10.84 -19.12
CA ALA A 29 3.09 11.13 -18.85
C ALA A 29 3.98 9.87 -18.94
N ASP A 30 3.39 8.68 -18.83
CA ASP A 30 4.09 7.41 -19.06
C ASP A 30 4.45 7.16 -20.53
N ARG A 31 3.76 7.83 -21.46
CA ARG A 31 3.97 7.64 -22.92
C ARG A 31 4.67 8.81 -23.58
N TYR A 32 4.51 10.00 -23.02
CA TYR A 32 4.99 11.25 -23.63
C TYR A 32 5.85 12.01 -22.62
N GLU A 33 6.92 12.61 -23.11
CA GLU A 33 7.74 13.56 -22.35
C GLU A 33 7.50 14.94 -22.93
N LEU A 34 7.03 15.87 -22.10
CA LEU A 34 6.78 17.26 -22.51
C LEU A 34 7.68 18.19 -21.67
N PRO A 35 8.22 19.25 -22.28
CA PRO A 35 9.04 20.19 -21.54
C PRO A 35 8.22 20.91 -20.46
N LEU A 36 8.83 21.15 -19.29
CA LEU A 36 8.16 21.72 -18.11
C LEU A 36 7.55 23.10 -18.36
N TRP A 37 8.20 23.93 -19.19
CA TRP A 37 7.66 25.23 -19.56
C TRP A 37 6.33 25.11 -20.32
N PHE A 38 6.20 24.10 -21.18
CA PHE A 38 4.95 23.83 -21.90
C PHE A 38 3.84 23.41 -20.94
N LEU A 39 4.14 22.50 -19.99
CA LEU A 39 3.19 22.04 -18.98
C LEU A 39 2.75 23.20 -18.05
N ALA A 40 3.68 24.04 -17.63
CA ALA A 40 3.37 25.23 -16.84
C ALA A 40 2.47 26.18 -17.61
N GLY A 41 2.78 26.46 -18.88
CA GLY A 41 1.95 27.29 -19.76
C GLY A 41 0.55 26.72 -19.97
N ALA A 42 0.46 25.41 -20.27
CA ALA A 42 -0.81 24.71 -20.44
C ALA A 42 -1.65 24.73 -19.15
N PHE A 43 -1.03 24.54 -17.98
CA PHE A 43 -1.71 24.61 -16.69
C PHE A 43 -2.28 26.00 -16.40
N VAL A 44 -1.48 27.06 -16.66
CA VAL A 44 -1.94 28.45 -16.47
C VAL A 44 -3.07 28.82 -17.45
N VAL A 45 -2.92 28.48 -18.73
CA VAL A 45 -3.96 28.74 -19.75
C VAL A 45 -5.26 28.02 -19.41
N THR A 46 -5.19 26.71 -19.11
CA THR A 46 -6.38 25.93 -18.75
C THR A 46 -7.00 26.43 -17.44
N GLY A 47 -6.19 26.87 -16.48
CA GLY A 47 -6.65 27.48 -15.22
C GLY A 47 -7.38 28.81 -15.44
N VAL A 48 -6.82 29.70 -16.26
CA VAL A 48 -7.49 30.97 -16.63
C VAL A 48 -8.80 30.71 -17.36
N LEU A 49 -8.82 29.77 -18.32
CA LEU A 49 -10.04 29.41 -19.05
C LEU A 49 -11.09 28.75 -18.10
N ALA A 50 -10.66 27.94 -17.14
CA ALA A 50 -11.55 27.34 -16.17
C ALA A 50 -12.23 28.40 -15.29
N LEU A 51 -11.48 29.42 -14.86
CA LEU A 51 -11.98 30.47 -14.00
C LEU A 51 -12.85 31.49 -14.79
N SER A 52 -12.41 31.92 -16.00
CA SER A 52 -13.09 32.93 -16.79
C SER A 52 -14.37 32.40 -17.45
N LEU A 53 -14.32 31.21 -18.03
CA LEU A 53 -15.46 30.61 -18.74
C LEU A 53 -16.30 29.70 -17.85
N ARG A 54 -15.89 29.44 -16.60
CA ARG A 54 -16.52 28.44 -15.68
C ARG A 54 -16.75 27.07 -16.37
N SER A 55 -15.85 26.71 -17.27
CA SER A 55 -15.96 25.52 -18.11
C SER A 55 -15.48 24.27 -17.38
N SER A 56 -16.34 23.25 -17.31
CA SER A 56 -15.96 21.96 -16.77
C SER A 56 -14.87 21.27 -17.59
N ALA A 57 -14.84 21.48 -18.91
CA ALA A 57 -13.81 20.95 -19.79
C ALA A 57 -12.43 21.57 -19.52
N ALA A 58 -12.37 22.90 -19.30
CA ALA A 58 -11.13 23.58 -18.94
C ALA A 58 -10.61 23.14 -17.57
N THR A 59 -11.50 22.94 -16.59
CA THR A 59 -11.14 22.40 -15.27
C THR A 59 -10.59 20.98 -15.40
N ALA A 60 -11.20 20.12 -16.20
CA ALA A 60 -10.73 18.76 -16.45
C ALA A 60 -9.34 18.75 -17.11
N ALA A 61 -9.12 19.64 -18.11
CA ALA A 61 -7.82 19.82 -18.77
C ALA A 61 -6.75 20.32 -17.79
N MET A 62 -7.08 21.24 -16.90
CA MET A 62 -6.17 21.72 -15.85
C MET A 62 -5.76 20.58 -14.88
N ILE A 63 -6.70 19.76 -14.44
CA ILE A 63 -6.42 18.62 -13.55
C ILE A 63 -5.57 17.57 -14.25
N LEU A 64 -5.84 17.30 -15.53
CA LEU A 64 -5.06 16.38 -16.36
C LEU A 64 -3.62 16.87 -16.52
N THR A 65 -3.41 18.14 -16.85
CA THR A 65 -2.07 18.73 -16.96
C THR A 65 -1.33 18.73 -15.61
N ALA A 66 -2.04 18.94 -14.48
CA ALA A 66 -1.46 18.79 -13.14
C ALA A 66 -0.99 17.37 -12.86
N GLY A 67 -1.77 16.35 -13.22
CA GLY A 67 -1.41 14.94 -13.08
C GLY A 67 -0.19 14.57 -13.93
N PHE A 68 -0.16 15.04 -15.17
CA PHE A 68 0.97 14.86 -16.07
C PHE A 68 2.25 15.49 -15.51
N ALA A 69 2.18 16.75 -15.07
CA ALA A 69 3.30 17.46 -14.47
C ALA A 69 3.80 16.76 -13.19
N ALA A 70 2.88 16.33 -12.31
CA ALA A 70 3.23 15.63 -11.09
C ALA A 70 4.02 14.34 -11.35
N ALA A 71 3.67 13.59 -12.39
CA ALA A 71 4.38 12.38 -12.79
C ALA A 71 5.80 12.70 -13.31
N GLN A 72 5.95 13.72 -14.12
CA GLN A 72 7.28 14.11 -14.64
C GLN A 72 8.20 14.74 -13.58
N PHE A 73 7.63 15.56 -12.66
CA PHE A 73 8.40 16.16 -11.57
C PHE A 73 8.98 15.14 -10.61
N ARG A 74 8.28 14.03 -10.41
CA ARG A 74 8.66 12.96 -9.47
C ARG A 74 9.23 11.72 -10.14
N ALA A 75 9.46 11.74 -11.45
CA ALA A 75 10.25 10.69 -12.08
C ALA A 75 11.60 10.63 -11.38
N PRO A 76 11.93 9.54 -10.66
CA PRO A 76 13.15 9.49 -9.88
C PRO A 76 14.34 9.61 -10.83
N ARG A 77 15.07 10.69 -10.71
CA ARG A 77 16.36 10.84 -11.38
C ARG A 77 17.30 9.92 -10.64
N ALA A 78 17.59 8.77 -11.22
CA ALA A 78 18.56 7.84 -10.65
C ALA A 78 19.93 8.54 -10.55
N THR A 79 20.28 9.00 -9.36
CA THR A 79 21.54 9.70 -9.08
C THR A 79 22.64 8.75 -8.66
N VAL A 80 22.45 7.43 -8.85
CA VAL A 80 23.40 6.40 -8.47
C VAL A 80 24.25 6.02 -9.67
N PRO A 81 25.61 6.04 -9.55
CA PRO A 81 26.50 5.64 -10.64
C PRO A 81 26.32 4.15 -10.93
N ARG A 82 26.14 3.83 -12.23
CA ARG A 82 25.97 2.45 -12.68
C ARG A 82 27.31 1.84 -13.05
N GLY A 83 27.54 0.60 -12.60
CA GLY A 83 28.78 -0.13 -12.93
C GLY A 83 30.02 0.27 -12.12
N VAL A 84 29.93 1.27 -11.28
CA VAL A 84 31.02 1.75 -10.44
C VAL A 84 31.02 1.03 -9.10
N HIS A 85 32.17 0.42 -8.74
CA HIS A 85 32.36 -0.20 -7.43
C HIS A 85 32.62 0.87 -6.37
N THR A 86 31.67 1.07 -5.47
CA THR A 86 31.79 2.03 -4.38
C THR A 86 31.04 1.57 -3.13
N VAL A 87 31.01 2.42 -2.11
CA VAL A 87 30.29 2.18 -0.86
C VAL A 87 28.91 2.85 -0.94
N TYR A 88 27.89 2.08 -0.64
CA TYR A 88 26.50 2.51 -0.60
C TYR A 88 25.97 2.43 0.81
N GLU A 89 25.18 3.42 1.21
CA GLU A 89 24.25 3.32 2.33
C GLU A 89 22.87 2.97 1.80
N VAL A 90 22.39 1.80 2.19
CA VAL A 90 21.18 1.21 1.67
C VAL A 90 20.20 0.94 2.82
N THR A 91 18.95 1.31 2.63
CA THR A 91 17.86 0.96 3.53
C THR A 91 17.03 -0.15 2.88
N VAL A 92 16.88 -1.28 3.56
CA VAL A 92 16.11 -2.42 3.08
C VAL A 92 14.62 -2.08 3.18
N GLU A 93 13.92 -2.03 2.05
CA GLU A 93 12.49 -1.78 1.99
C GLU A 93 11.72 -3.10 1.95
N GLY A 94 10.89 -3.32 2.96
CA GLY A 94 10.10 -4.54 3.05
C GLY A 94 10.93 -5.78 3.46
N PHE A 95 10.29 -6.94 3.36
CA PHE A 95 10.88 -8.19 3.85
C PHE A 95 11.69 -8.87 2.76
N PRO A 96 12.96 -9.25 3.04
CA PRO A 96 13.75 -10.03 2.12
C PRO A 96 13.07 -11.37 1.82
N ALA A 97 12.88 -11.68 0.53
CA ALA A 97 12.37 -12.96 0.08
C ALA A 97 13.53 -13.95 -0.03
N ASP A 98 13.53 -14.97 0.80
CA ASP A 98 14.49 -16.06 0.70
C ASP A 98 14.25 -16.89 -0.56
N ARG A 99 15.32 -17.16 -1.32
CA ARG A 99 15.37 -17.98 -2.53
C ARG A 99 16.31 -19.18 -2.36
N GLY A 100 16.61 -19.55 -1.12
CA GLY A 100 17.47 -20.64 -0.74
C GLY A 100 18.97 -20.26 -0.76
N ARG A 101 19.54 -19.95 -1.92
CA ARG A 101 20.95 -19.53 -2.06
C ARG A 101 21.17 -18.04 -1.83
N TYR A 102 20.15 -17.23 -1.97
CA TYR A 102 20.21 -15.78 -1.82
C TYR A 102 18.86 -15.22 -1.38
N ALA A 103 18.89 -14.11 -0.70
CA ALA A 103 17.70 -13.31 -0.37
C ALA A 103 17.57 -12.14 -1.35
N VAL A 104 16.33 -11.80 -1.70
CA VAL A 104 16.00 -10.65 -2.57
C VAL A 104 15.15 -9.67 -1.79
N ALA A 105 15.55 -8.42 -1.77
CA ALA A 105 14.77 -7.33 -1.18
C ALA A 105 14.73 -6.12 -2.12
N ASP A 106 13.67 -5.33 -2.02
CA ASP A 106 13.69 -3.97 -2.53
C ASP A 106 14.39 -3.08 -1.50
N ALA A 107 15.19 -2.13 -1.97
CA ALA A 107 15.96 -1.25 -1.11
C ALA A 107 16.10 0.14 -1.71
N SER A 108 16.23 1.16 -0.87
CA SER A 108 16.55 2.52 -1.27
C SER A 108 18.00 2.86 -0.93
N VAL A 109 18.68 3.51 -1.86
CA VAL A 109 20.04 4.03 -1.65
C VAL A 109 19.91 5.41 -1.03
N ALA A 110 20.23 5.52 0.25
CA ALA A 110 20.19 6.81 0.96
C ALA A 110 21.37 7.70 0.57
N ALA A 111 22.55 7.10 0.37
CA ALA A 111 23.75 7.81 -0.07
C ALA A 111 24.74 6.83 -0.72
N TRP A 112 25.63 7.36 -1.54
CA TRP A 112 26.76 6.64 -2.11
C TRP A 112 28.03 7.50 -2.04
N ARG A 113 29.18 6.85 -1.92
CA ARG A 113 30.46 7.51 -1.82
C ARG A 113 31.12 7.59 -3.20
N ASP A 114 31.47 8.79 -3.65
CA ASP A 114 32.19 8.94 -4.92
C ASP A 114 33.62 8.40 -4.78
N PRO A 115 34.04 7.47 -5.65
CA PRO A 115 35.42 6.96 -5.63
C PRO A 115 36.49 8.01 -5.98
N ALA A 116 36.10 9.07 -6.72
CA ALA A 116 37.05 10.07 -7.21
C ALA A 116 37.42 11.09 -6.11
N ASP A 117 36.45 11.58 -5.33
CA ASP A 117 36.67 12.62 -4.32
C ASP A 117 36.42 12.15 -2.90
N GLY A 118 35.93 10.93 -2.73
CA GLY A 118 35.59 10.32 -1.44
C GLY A 118 34.39 10.95 -0.73
N ARG A 119 33.66 11.85 -1.38
CA ARG A 119 32.48 12.53 -0.79
C ARG A 119 31.24 11.67 -0.86
N TRP A 120 30.33 11.91 0.08
CA TRP A 120 29.02 11.26 0.10
C TRP A 120 28.00 12.08 -0.69
N HIS A 121 27.32 11.43 -1.63
CA HIS A 121 26.22 12.00 -2.39
C HIS A 121 24.90 11.38 -1.94
N ALA A 122 23.94 12.20 -1.56
CA ALA A 122 22.60 11.75 -1.23
C ALA A 122 21.89 11.20 -2.47
N SER A 123 21.08 10.17 -2.27
CA SER A 123 20.29 9.54 -3.33
C SER A 123 18.92 9.12 -2.79
N ASP A 124 17.94 9.02 -3.68
CA ASP A 124 16.62 8.44 -3.45
C ASP A 124 16.34 7.26 -4.37
N ALA A 125 17.37 6.79 -5.07
CA ALA A 125 17.25 5.73 -6.06
C ALA A 125 16.89 4.40 -5.39
N ARG A 126 15.92 3.71 -5.95
CA ARG A 126 15.57 2.34 -5.57
C ARG A 126 16.44 1.34 -6.29
N ILE A 127 16.79 0.28 -5.61
CA ILE A 127 17.55 -0.84 -6.16
C ILE A 127 16.89 -2.16 -5.75
N ARG A 128 17.10 -3.18 -6.56
CA ARG A 128 16.83 -4.54 -6.14
C ARG A 128 18.11 -5.13 -5.53
N LEU A 129 18.05 -5.38 -4.25
CA LEU A 129 19.15 -5.91 -3.47
C LEU A 129 19.10 -7.43 -3.50
N TYR A 130 20.20 -8.04 -3.87
CA TYR A 130 20.44 -9.47 -3.75
C TYR A 130 21.50 -9.67 -2.68
N ALA A 131 21.19 -10.47 -1.68
CA ALA A 131 22.10 -10.76 -0.59
C ALA A 131 22.36 -12.25 -0.50
N ASP A 132 23.55 -12.65 -0.16
CA ASP A 132 23.83 -14.01 0.26
C ASP A 132 22.93 -14.37 1.45
N SER A 133 22.43 -15.61 1.51
CA SER A 133 21.54 -16.05 2.59
C SER A 133 22.16 -15.85 3.98
N LEU A 134 23.48 -15.89 4.07
CA LEU A 134 24.24 -15.67 5.29
C LEU A 134 24.27 -14.19 5.75
N ALA A 135 23.93 -13.25 4.87
CA ALA A 135 23.95 -11.82 5.22
C ALA A 135 22.85 -11.40 6.19
N GLY A 136 21.81 -12.21 6.38
CA GLY A 136 20.77 -12.02 7.41
C GLY A 136 20.11 -10.65 7.39
N LEU A 137 19.65 -10.15 6.23
CA LEU A 137 19.04 -8.84 6.08
C LEU A 137 17.65 -8.76 6.72
N HIS A 138 17.33 -7.58 7.25
CA HIS A 138 16.07 -7.32 7.93
C HIS A 138 15.33 -6.16 7.28
N ALA A 139 14.00 -6.22 7.29
CA ALA A 139 13.16 -5.10 6.83
C ALA A 139 13.41 -3.84 7.67
N GLY A 140 13.57 -2.69 7.01
CA GLY A 140 13.86 -1.42 7.66
C GLY A 140 15.30 -1.26 8.13
N GLU A 141 16.14 -2.28 7.93
CA GLU A 141 17.56 -2.21 8.28
C GLU A 141 18.31 -1.26 7.34
N ARG A 142 19.17 -0.46 7.90
CA ARG A 142 20.10 0.39 7.15
C ARG A 142 21.48 -0.22 7.20
N ILE A 143 22.05 -0.45 6.04
CA ILE A 143 23.35 -1.10 5.91
C ILE A 143 24.30 -0.24 5.09
N ARG A 144 25.58 -0.33 5.42
CA ARG A 144 26.65 0.19 4.58
C ARG A 144 27.34 -0.99 3.91
N CYS A 145 27.36 -1.00 2.59
CA CYS A 145 27.89 -2.13 1.83
C CYS A 145 28.73 -1.64 0.63
N ARG A 146 29.66 -2.47 0.19
CA ARG A 146 30.48 -2.22 -0.98
C ARG A 146 29.99 -3.05 -2.16
N GLY A 147 29.84 -2.43 -3.32
CA GLY A 147 29.39 -3.13 -4.52
C GLY A 147 29.28 -2.21 -5.73
N ALA A 148 28.65 -2.72 -6.79
CA ALA A 148 28.31 -1.92 -7.97
C ALA A 148 26.86 -2.10 -8.33
N VAL A 149 26.13 -1.01 -8.48
CA VAL A 149 24.75 -1.04 -9.00
C VAL A 149 24.82 -1.35 -10.50
N ARG A 150 24.28 -2.49 -10.89
CA ARG A 150 24.24 -2.95 -12.28
C ARG A 150 22.85 -2.78 -12.86
N PRO A 151 22.72 -2.42 -14.15
CA PRO A 151 21.41 -2.39 -14.80
C PRO A 151 20.77 -3.79 -14.77
N PHE A 152 19.45 -3.84 -14.83
CA PHE A 152 18.74 -5.11 -14.89
C PHE A 152 19.19 -5.90 -16.12
N ARG A 153 19.81 -7.06 -15.91
CA ARG A 153 20.18 -8.01 -16.94
C ARG A 153 19.10 -9.07 -17.06
N GLY A 154 18.55 -9.26 -18.27
CA GLY A 154 17.45 -10.20 -18.52
C GLY A 154 16.06 -9.58 -18.36
N GLY A 155 15.03 -10.32 -18.81
CA GLY A 155 13.64 -9.87 -18.88
C GLY A 155 13.32 -9.04 -20.13
N ALA A 156 12.04 -8.98 -20.48
CA ALA A 156 11.54 -8.19 -21.61
C ALA A 156 11.90 -6.71 -21.41
N GLU A 157 12.08 -5.98 -22.50
CA GLU A 157 12.37 -4.54 -22.44
C GLU A 157 11.29 -3.76 -21.69
N SER A 158 10.03 -4.23 -21.79
CA SER A 158 8.89 -3.73 -21.01
C SER A 158 9.12 -3.80 -19.50
N TYR A 159 9.72 -4.89 -19.01
CA TYR A 159 10.06 -5.03 -17.59
C TYR A 159 11.14 -4.03 -17.15
N ARG A 160 12.19 -3.85 -17.97
CA ARG A 160 13.25 -2.87 -17.67
C ARG A 160 12.71 -1.44 -17.63
N ARG A 161 11.84 -1.08 -18.60
CA ARG A 161 11.16 0.21 -18.62
C ARG A 161 10.25 0.40 -17.40
N LEU A 162 9.50 -0.63 -17.01
CA LEU A 162 8.66 -0.58 -15.81
C LEU A 162 9.49 -0.35 -14.54
N MET A 163 10.63 -1.04 -14.40
CA MET A 163 11.50 -0.88 -13.23
C MET A 163 12.14 0.52 -13.20
N ALA A 164 12.60 1.03 -14.34
CA ALA A 164 13.12 2.40 -14.44
C ALA A 164 12.06 3.45 -14.04
N ARG A 165 10.81 3.28 -14.51
CA ARG A 165 9.68 4.14 -14.13
C ARG A 165 9.33 4.07 -12.64
N ARG A 166 9.52 2.91 -12.01
CA ARG A 166 9.38 2.73 -10.57
C ARG A 166 10.56 3.29 -9.76
N GLY A 167 11.50 3.94 -10.42
CA GLY A 167 12.66 4.55 -9.79
C GLY A 167 13.79 3.58 -9.45
N TYR A 168 13.77 2.35 -10.00
CA TYR A 168 14.85 1.42 -9.78
C TYR A 168 16.05 1.76 -10.67
N ALA A 169 17.19 2.05 -10.04
CA ALA A 169 18.45 2.30 -10.73
C ALA A 169 19.08 1.01 -11.29
N GLY A 170 18.81 -0.13 -10.64
CA GLY A 170 19.35 -1.41 -11.03
C GLY A 170 19.33 -2.45 -9.91
N THR A 171 20.28 -3.36 -9.98
CA THR A 171 20.47 -4.44 -9.01
C THR A 171 21.82 -4.29 -8.30
N LEU A 172 21.84 -4.57 -6.99
CA LEU A 172 23.07 -4.62 -6.19
C LEU A 172 23.18 -5.98 -5.53
N TRP A 173 24.34 -6.63 -5.70
CA TRP A 173 24.67 -7.88 -5.03
C TRP A 173 25.58 -7.61 -3.85
N ILE A 174 25.22 -8.15 -2.69
CA ILE A 174 26.03 -8.11 -1.48
C ILE A 174 26.27 -9.54 -0.97
N ALA A 175 27.50 -9.80 -0.61
CA ALA A 175 27.90 -10.98 0.14
C ALA A 175 28.23 -10.53 1.58
N GLU A 176 28.30 -11.46 2.53
CA GLU A 176 28.64 -11.14 3.91
C GLU A 176 29.95 -10.34 4.01
N ARG A 177 30.96 -10.70 3.22
CA ARG A 177 32.26 -9.99 3.14
C ARG A 177 32.20 -8.56 2.59
N THR A 178 31.11 -8.20 1.89
CA THR A 178 30.93 -6.86 1.33
C THR A 178 30.00 -5.99 2.17
N LEU A 179 29.38 -6.56 3.20
CA LEU A 179 28.65 -5.84 4.23
C LEU A 179 29.67 -5.24 5.20
N LEU A 180 29.75 -3.90 5.22
CA LEU A 180 30.75 -3.19 6.03
C LEU A 180 30.23 -2.88 7.43
N GLU A 181 28.99 -2.45 7.52
CA GLU A 181 28.38 -1.97 8.76
C GLU A 181 26.86 -2.07 8.73
N ARG A 182 26.25 -2.38 9.89
CA ARG A 182 24.83 -2.29 10.10
C ARG A 182 24.54 -1.01 10.89
N LEU A 183 23.77 -0.12 10.28
CA LEU A 183 23.42 1.16 10.87
C LEU A 183 22.05 1.06 11.56
N PRO A 184 21.79 1.86 12.62
CA PRO A 184 20.46 1.90 13.23
C PRO A 184 19.43 2.39 12.22
N GLY A 185 18.39 1.58 11.98
CA GLY A 185 17.30 1.90 11.06
C GLY A 185 16.44 3.08 11.59
N ARG A 186 15.98 3.93 10.70
CA ARG A 186 15.19 5.13 11.03
C ARG A 186 13.86 4.85 11.74
N HIS A 187 13.28 3.64 11.55
CA HIS A 187 11.97 3.25 12.10
C HIS A 187 12.03 1.99 12.99
N ALA A 188 13.23 1.58 13.41
CA ALA A 188 13.44 0.33 14.13
C ALA A 188 12.80 0.27 15.54
N GLY A 189 12.49 1.42 16.17
CA GLY A 189 12.05 1.44 17.57
C GLY A 189 10.73 0.74 17.83
N LEU A 190 9.64 1.17 17.20
CA LEU A 190 8.29 0.65 17.48
C LEU A 190 8.06 -0.72 16.86
N HIS A 191 8.42 -0.89 15.59
CA HIS A 191 8.30 -2.15 14.88
C HIS A 191 9.14 -3.26 15.55
N ARG A 192 10.40 -2.99 15.88
CA ARG A 192 11.26 -3.95 16.59
C ARG A 192 10.66 -4.36 17.93
N ARG A 193 10.17 -3.39 18.72
CA ARG A 193 9.49 -3.67 19.99
C ARG A 193 8.24 -4.52 19.81
N ALA A 194 7.47 -4.26 18.75
CA ALA A 194 6.28 -5.05 18.41
C ALA A 194 6.66 -6.52 18.10
N VAL A 195 7.67 -6.74 17.26
CA VAL A 195 8.15 -8.08 16.91
C VAL A 195 8.74 -8.78 18.14
N GLU A 196 9.61 -8.12 18.92
CA GLU A 196 10.18 -8.67 20.15
C GLU A 196 9.11 -9.08 21.18
N ARG A 197 8.00 -8.34 21.26
CA ARG A 197 6.87 -8.71 22.13
C ARG A 197 6.09 -9.91 21.60
N LEU A 198 5.82 -9.93 20.29
CA LEU A 198 5.11 -11.06 19.66
C LEU A 198 5.90 -12.35 19.72
N SER A 199 7.24 -12.31 19.62
CA SER A 199 8.09 -13.49 19.73
C SER A 199 8.08 -14.14 21.14
N ARG A 200 7.58 -13.42 22.16
CA ARG A 200 7.38 -13.95 23.54
C ARG A 200 6.02 -14.60 23.75
N LEU A 201 5.18 -14.70 22.72
CA LEU A 201 3.90 -15.39 22.82
C LEU A 201 4.11 -16.88 23.20
N PRO A 202 3.40 -17.39 24.21
CA PRO A 202 3.51 -18.79 24.64
C PRO A 202 2.78 -19.73 23.68
N MET A 203 3.28 -19.87 22.45
CA MET A 203 2.70 -20.71 21.41
C MET A 203 3.80 -21.43 20.62
N SER A 204 3.38 -22.41 19.79
CA SER A 204 4.32 -23.10 18.92
C SER A 204 5.01 -22.14 17.96
N ALA A 205 6.23 -22.44 17.54
CA ALA A 205 7.01 -21.60 16.63
C ALA A 205 6.25 -21.27 15.32
N GLY A 206 5.53 -22.24 14.77
CA GLY A 206 4.71 -22.04 13.57
C GLY A 206 3.52 -21.10 13.79
N ALA A 207 2.84 -21.21 14.94
CA ALA A 207 1.74 -20.34 15.30
C ALA A 207 2.23 -18.90 15.58
N ALA A 208 3.32 -18.75 16.34
CA ALA A 208 3.95 -17.44 16.58
C ALA A 208 4.36 -16.77 15.27
N ALA A 209 4.98 -17.51 14.34
CA ALA A 209 5.37 -16.98 13.03
C ALA A 209 4.16 -16.45 12.21
N VAL A 210 3.00 -17.12 12.30
CA VAL A 210 1.77 -16.63 11.65
C VAL A 210 1.27 -15.36 12.30
N VAL A 211 1.25 -15.29 13.64
CA VAL A 211 0.83 -14.08 14.37
C VAL A 211 1.76 -12.91 14.06
N GLU A 212 3.07 -13.12 14.08
CA GLU A 212 4.08 -12.11 13.74
C GLU A 212 3.89 -11.62 12.29
N ALA A 213 3.66 -12.53 11.34
CA ALA A 213 3.43 -12.16 9.95
C ALA A 213 2.15 -11.34 9.76
N MET A 214 1.06 -11.67 10.47
CA MET A 214 -0.24 -11.03 10.34
C MET A 214 -0.34 -9.72 11.12
N ALA A 215 0.25 -9.63 12.32
CA ALA A 215 0.13 -8.47 13.21
C ALA A 215 1.28 -7.46 13.02
N ALA A 216 2.51 -7.92 12.84
CA ALA A 216 3.68 -7.07 12.67
C ALA A 216 4.32 -7.14 11.27
N GLY A 217 3.84 -8.03 10.38
CA GLY A 217 4.40 -8.17 9.03
C GLY A 217 5.75 -8.92 9.00
N GLU A 218 6.21 -9.46 10.11
CA GLU A 218 7.46 -10.19 10.20
C GLU A 218 7.27 -11.64 9.70
N ARG A 219 8.01 -12.02 8.65
CA ARG A 219 7.82 -13.32 7.98
C ARG A 219 8.98 -14.29 8.12
N ARG A 220 10.01 -13.94 8.89
CA ARG A 220 11.21 -14.79 9.03
C ARG A 220 10.90 -16.16 9.59
N GLY A 221 9.95 -16.24 10.51
CA GLY A 221 9.51 -17.53 11.09
C GLY A 221 8.62 -18.37 10.19
N VAL A 222 8.15 -17.85 9.05
CA VAL A 222 7.25 -18.58 8.13
C VAL A 222 8.05 -19.54 7.27
N THR A 223 7.95 -20.85 7.57
CA THR A 223 8.65 -21.90 6.82
C THR A 223 8.14 -22.03 5.38
N PRO A 224 8.95 -22.59 4.44
CA PRO A 224 8.53 -22.85 3.06
C PRO A 224 7.27 -23.72 2.96
N GLU A 225 7.14 -24.72 3.85
CA GLU A 225 5.99 -25.64 3.91
C GLU A 225 4.72 -24.87 4.29
N LEU A 226 4.79 -24.04 5.34
CA LEU A 226 3.69 -23.20 5.78
C LEU A 226 3.28 -22.21 4.68
N ARG A 227 4.25 -21.57 4.03
CA ARG A 227 4.00 -20.68 2.91
C ARG A 227 3.32 -21.39 1.74
N THR A 228 3.75 -22.62 1.42
CA THR A 228 3.15 -23.42 0.35
C THR A 228 1.72 -23.82 0.71
N ALA A 229 1.44 -24.20 1.95
CA ALA A 229 0.10 -24.54 2.43
C ALA A 229 -0.85 -23.33 2.29
N TYR A 230 -0.44 -22.17 2.74
CA TYR A 230 -1.22 -20.92 2.58
C TYR A 230 -1.39 -20.50 1.11
N SER A 231 -0.41 -20.79 0.26
CA SER A 231 -0.51 -20.50 -1.18
C SER A 231 -1.52 -21.41 -1.87
N ARG A 232 -1.48 -22.72 -1.59
CA ARG A 232 -2.42 -23.68 -2.16
C ARG A 232 -3.87 -23.43 -1.74
N SER A 233 -4.09 -22.98 -0.51
CA SER A 233 -5.44 -22.62 -0.02
C SER A 233 -5.93 -21.25 -0.49
N GLY A 234 -5.12 -20.46 -1.26
CA GLY A 234 -5.46 -19.10 -1.68
C GLY A 234 -5.34 -18.04 -0.58
N LEU A 235 -4.76 -18.41 0.58
CA LEU A 235 -4.64 -17.57 1.77
C LEU A 235 -3.30 -16.83 1.90
N SER A 236 -2.45 -16.86 0.87
CA SER A 236 -1.12 -16.20 0.89
C SER A 236 -1.18 -14.73 1.30
N HIS A 237 -2.28 -14.05 0.99
CA HIS A 237 -2.49 -12.64 1.32
C HIS A 237 -2.63 -12.39 2.83
N LEU A 238 -2.99 -13.41 3.62
CA LEU A 238 -3.09 -13.32 5.09
C LEU A 238 -1.72 -13.36 5.78
N LEU A 239 -0.70 -14.00 5.16
CA LEU A 239 0.67 -14.00 5.66
C LEU A 239 1.40 -12.67 5.44
N ALA A 240 0.67 -11.59 5.33
CA ALA A 240 1.18 -10.24 5.23
C ALA A 240 0.21 -9.29 5.91
N VAL A 241 0.73 -8.20 6.46
CA VAL A 241 -0.17 -7.13 6.91
C VAL A 241 -0.88 -6.57 5.68
N SER A 242 -2.17 -6.78 5.64
CA SER A 242 -3.03 -6.39 4.52
C SER A 242 -3.90 -5.18 4.87
N GLY A 243 -4.52 -4.60 3.86
CA GLY A 243 -5.53 -3.57 4.07
C GLY A 243 -6.71 -4.05 4.93
N LEU A 244 -7.04 -5.34 4.84
CA LEU A 244 -8.07 -5.96 5.67
C LEU A 244 -7.69 -5.92 7.16
N HIS A 245 -6.46 -6.27 7.51
CA HIS A 245 -5.98 -6.23 8.90
C HIS A 245 -6.07 -4.82 9.48
N THR A 246 -5.65 -3.83 8.71
CA THR A 246 -5.79 -2.40 9.07
C THR A 246 -7.27 -2.00 9.23
N GLY A 247 -8.14 -2.48 8.34
CA GLY A 247 -9.60 -2.28 8.43
C GLY A 247 -10.22 -2.93 9.67
N ILE A 248 -9.77 -4.11 10.06
CA ILE A 248 -10.21 -4.79 11.29
C ILE A 248 -9.81 -3.97 12.52
N VAL A 249 -8.54 -3.53 12.60
CA VAL A 249 -8.09 -2.67 13.70
C VAL A 249 -8.90 -1.38 13.74
N PHE A 250 -9.14 -0.75 12.58
CA PHE A 250 -9.98 0.44 12.48
C PHE A 250 -11.42 0.19 13.01
N ALA A 251 -12.06 -0.91 12.62
CA ALA A 251 -13.41 -1.26 13.06
C ALA A 251 -13.45 -1.50 14.57
N LEU A 252 -12.48 -2.23 15.11
CA LEU A 252 -12.38 -2.54 16.54
C LEU A 252 -12.13 -1.30 17.39
N VAL A 253 -11.25 -0.39 16.95
CA VAL A 253 -11.02 0.89 17.63
C VAL A 253 -12.29 1.74 17.61
N ASN A 254 -12.99 1.82 16.46
CA ASN A 254 -14.27 2.52 16.39
C ASN A 254 -15.35 1.90 17.29
N LEU A 255 -15.34 0.58 17.44
CA LEU A 255 -16.23 -0.13 18.37
C LEU A 255 -15.85 0.16 19.83
N ALA A 256 -14.57 0.12 20.18
CA ALA A 256 -14.11 0.43 21.53
C ALA A 256 -14.43 1.88 21.94
N LEU A 257 -14.43 2.79 20.99
CA LEU A 257 -14.71 4.21 21.17
C LEU A 257 -16.17 4.59 20.87
N TRP A 258 -17.10 3.61 20.79
CA TRP A 258 -18.51 3.85 20.40
C TRP A 258 -19.24 4.82 21.32
N TRP A 259 -18.86 4.92 22.58
CA TRP A 259 -19.46 5.76 23.63
C TRP A 259 -18.96 7.22 23.58
N LEU A 260 -17.82 7.53 22.95
CA LEU A 260 -17.28 8.89 22.88
C LEU A 260 -18.26 9.93 22.28
N PRO A 261 -19.01 9.62 21.21
CA PRO A 261 -19.97 10.55 20.61
C PRO A 261 -21.10 11.01 21.57
N LEU A 262 -21.25 10.38 22.72
CA LEU A 262 -22.20 10.82 23.75
C LEU A 262 -21.79 12.18 24.38
N PHE A 263 -20.53 12.60 24.24
CA PHE A 263 -20.02 13.88 24.73
C PHE A 263 -20.08 14.95 23.62
N ARG A 264 -20.18 16.22 24.03
CA ARG A 264 -20.40 17.39 23.15
C ARG A 264 -19.49 17.49 21.91
N ARG A 265 -18.24 17.03 21.97
CA ARG A 265 -17.28 16.97 20.86
C ARG A 265 -16.67 15.57 20.68
N GLY A 266 -17.31 14.57 21.23
CA GLY A 266 -16.78 13.22 21.31
C GLY A 266 -16.63 12.55 19.93
N HIS A 267 -17.44 12.92 18.93
CA HIS A 267 -17.27 12.43 17.57
C HIS A 267 -15.95 12.86 16.91
N LEU A 268 -15.50 14.12 17.16
CA LEU A 268 -14.20 14.58 16.65
C LEU A 268 -13.05 13.87 17.36
N LEU A 269 -13.15 13.74 18.69
CA LEU A 269 -12.14 13.02 19.48
C LEU A 269 -12.07 11.54 19.08
N LYS A 270 -13.21 10.88 18.89
CA LYS A 270 -13.28 9.50 18.39
C LYS A 270 -12.57 9.35 17.06
N ASN A 271 -12.86 10.24 16.11
CA ASN A 271 -12.29 10.19 14.76
C ASN A 271 -10.77 10.38 14.80
N LEU A 272 -10.30 11.33 15.61
CA LEU A 272 -8.87 11.56 15.80
C LEU A 272 -8.17 10.35 16.44
N LEU A 273 -8.72 9.83 17.53
CA LEU A 273 -8.15 8.67 18.23
C LEU A 273 -8.14 7.42 17.35
N ALA A 274 -9.20 7.19 16.57
CA ALA A 274 -9.26 6.08 15.64
C ALA A 274 -8.20 6.22 14.53
N ALA A 275 -8.01 7.40 13.97
CA ALA A 275 -6.96 7.65 12.99
C ALA A 275 -5.56 7.43 13.60
N VAL A 276 -5.29 7.99 14.78
CA VAL A 276 -4.00 7.82 15.49
C VAL A 276 -3.73 6.34 15.76
N ALA A 277 -4.71 5.59 16.27
CA ALA A 277 -4.54 4.17 16.59
C ALA A 277 -4.22 3.34 15.34
N VAL A 278 -4.88 3.62 14.21
CA VAL A 278 -4.60 2.94 12.94
C VAL A 278 -3.18 3.24 12.44
N TRP A 279 -2.73 4.50 12.52
CA TRP A 279 -1.37 4.85 12.11
C TRP A 279 -0.30 4.29 13.07
N LEU A 280 -0.59 4.18 14.37
CA LEU A 280 0.29 3.49 15.32
C LEU A 280 0.40 1.99 15.00
N PHE A 281 -0.71 1.33 14.64
CA PHE A 281 -0.68 -0.05 14.17
C PHE A 281 0.17 -0.20 12.89
N VAL A 282 0.01 0.69 11.91
CA VAL A 282 0.82 0.69 10.68
C VAL A 282 2.30 0.89 10.98
N ALA A 283 2.63 1.77 11.93
CA ALA A 283 4.00 1.97 12.38
C ALA A 283 4.58 0.75 13.10
N ALA A 284 3.78 0.10 13.95
CA ALA A 284 4.16 -1.17 14.60
C ALA A 284 4.36 -2.30 13.58
N ALA A 285 3.61 -2.29 12.48
CA ALA A 285 3.77 -3.22 11.37
C ALA A 285 4.92 -2.87 10.40
N GLY A 286 5.67 -1.78 10.62
CA GLY A 286 6.81 -1.40 9.77
C GLY A 286 6.42 -0.69 8.47
N PHE A 287 5.28 0.00 8.44
CA PHE A 287 4.77 0.75 7.28
C PHE A 287 4.63 -0.06 5.98
N PRO A 288 4.06 -1.28 5.98
CA PRO A 288 3.86 -2.02 4.74
C PRO A 288 2.92 -1.24 3.81
N PRO A 289 3.21 -1.16 2.50
CA PRO A 289 2.46 -0.31 1.56
C PRO A 289 0.95 -0.58 1.52
N SER A 290 0.53 -1.83 1.73
CA SER A 290 -0.89 -2.22 1.81
C SER A 290 -1.60 -1.62 3.03
N ALA A 291 -0.93 -1.60 4.20
CA ALA A 291 -1.48 -1.05 5.44
C ALA A 291 -1.50 0.49 5.39
N VAL A 292 -0.46 1.12 4.83
CA VAL A 292 -0.41 2.58 4.63
C VAL A 292 -1.58 3.05 3.77
N ARG A 293 -1.86 2.35 2.66
CA ARG A 293 -3.02 2.67 1.80
C ARG A 293 -4.35 2.55 2.56
N ALA A 294 -4.53 1.45 3.29
CA ALA A 294 -5.74 1.24 4.06
C ALA A 294 -5.91 2.29 5.17
N ALA A 295 -4.83 2.65 5.88
CA ALA A 295 -4.87 3.70 6.88
C ALA A 295 -5.23 5.06 6.28
N ALA A 296 -4.67 5.41 5.13
CA ALA A 296 -5.03 6.63 4.41
C ALA A 296 -6.52 6.63 4.01
N MET A 297 -7.02 5.52 3.44
CA MET A 297 -8.44 5.37 3.11
C MET A 297 -9.34 5.48 4.34
N CYS A 298 -9.00 4.81 5.45
CA CYS A 298 -9.75 4.88 6.70
C CYS A 298 -9.77 6.31 7.27
N THR A 299 -8.64 7.03 7.23
CA THR A 299 -8.54 8.40 7.71
C THR A 299 -9.43 9.35 6.90
N VAL A 300 -9.39 9.25 5.56
CA VAL A 300 -10.25 10.06 4.69
C VAL A 300 -11.72 9.70 4.84
N LEU A 301 -12.04 8.40 4.96
CA LEU A 301 -13.40 7.94 5.21
C LEU A 301 -13.95 8.49 6.53
N GLN A 302 -13.13 8.47 7.58
CA GLN A 302 -13.52 9.00 8.90
C GLN A 302 -13.80 10.51 8.84
N ALA A 303 -12.96 11.27 8.12
CA ALA A 303 -13.18 12.70 7.89
C ALA A 303 -14.47 12.96 7.08
N ALA A 304 -14.72 12.14 6.07
CA ALA A 304 -15.89 12.29 5.20
C ALA A 304 -17.19 11.90 5.88
N LEU A 305 -17.19 10.90 6.76
CA LEU A 305 -18.38 10.51 7.58
C LEU A 305 -18.83 11.64 8.51
N ALA A 306 -17.93 12.55 8.88
CA ALA A 306 -18.30 13.75 9.62
C ALA A 306 -19.11 14.78 8.79
N SER A 307 -19.13 14.64 7.47
CA SER A 307 -19.70 15.62 6.52
C SER A 307 -21.12 15.30 6.02
N ALA A 308 -21.79 14.27 6.54
CA ALA A 308 -23.20 13.89 6.30
C ALA A 308 -23.68 13.83 4.82
N SER A 309 -22.84 13.40 3.87
CA SER A 309 -23.18 13.30 2.44
C SER A 309 -23.60 11.87 2.04
N GLU A 310 -24.63 11.73 1.21
CA GLU A 310 -25.17 10.44 0.75
C GLU A 310 -24.17 9.58 -0.07
N TYR A 311 -23.14 10.18 -0.69
CA TYR A 311 -22.16 9.52 -1.54
C TYR A 311 -20.75 9.49 -0.94
N VAL A 312 -20.69 9.49 0.38
CA VAL A 312 -19.43 9.61 1.13
C VAL A 312 -18.41 8.54 0.74
N GLY A 313 -18.82 7.28 0.56
CA GLY A 313 -17.87 6.16 0.38
C GLY A 313 -17.00 6.28 -0.88
N LEU A 314 -17.60 6.37 -2.07
CA LEU A 314 -16.83 6.44 -3.34
C LEU A 314 -16.09 7.77 -3.48
N ASN A 315 -16.68 8.87 -3.03
CA ASN A 315 -16.05 10.18 -3.08
C ASN A 315 -14.86 10.26 -2.10
N ALA A 316 -14.99 9.66 -0.92
CA ALA A 316 -13.88 9.53 0.05
C ALA A 316 -12.75 8.62 -0.48
N LEU A 317 -13.10 7.50 -1.12
CA LEU A 317 -12.13 6.64 -1.79
C LEU A 317 -11.37 7.41 -2.88
N ALA A 318 -12.08 8.18 -3.69
CA ALA A 318 -11.48 9.01 -4.73
C ALA A 318 -10.57 10.11 -4.16
N ALA A 319 -10.97 10.75 -3.06
CA ALA A 319 -10.14 11.74 -2.36
C ALA A 319 -8.87 11.11 -1.80
N ALA A 320 -8.96 9.92 -1.19
CA ALA A 320 -7.80 9.17 -0.73
C ALA A 320 -6.86 8.82 -1.90
N GLY A 321 -7.41 8.32 -3.02
CA GLY A 321 -6.66 8.01 -4.23
C GLY A 321 -5.94 9.23 -4.81
N PHE A 322 -6.64 10.35 -4.90
CA PHE A 322 -6.06 11.60 -5.36
C PHE A 322 -4.90 12.06 -4.47
N GLY A 323 -5.10 12.12 -3.14
CA GLY A 323 -4.04 12.50 -2.21
C GLY A 323 -2.81 11.57 -2.28
N MET A 324 -3.04 10.26 -2.43
CA MET A 324 -1.97 9.29 -2.59
C MET A 324 -1.21 9.45 -3.91
N LEU A 325 -1.90 9.72 -5.02
CA LEU A 325 -1.27 9.95 -6.32
C LEU A 325 -0.57 11.32 -6.40
N VAL A 326 -1.06 12.34 -5.68
CA VAL A 326 -0.33 13.60 -5.49
C VAL A 326 0.95 13.37 -4.69
N TRP A 327 0.90 12.52 -3.65
CA TRP A 327 2.09 12.14 -2.88
C TRP A 327 3.08 11.32 -3.70
N ASN A 328 2.60 10.33 -4.45
CA ASN A 328 3.46 9.51 -5.30
C ASN A 328 2.71 9.02 -6.56
N PRO A 329 2.88 9.72 -7.70
CA PRO A 329 2.24 9.37 -8.97
C PRO A 329 2.58 7.95 -9.48
N SER A 330 3.76 7.41 -9.15
CA SER A 330 4.17 6.08 -9.60
C SER A 330 3.31 4.95 -9.05
N TRP A 331 2.54 5.20 -7.98
CA TRP A 331 1.61 4.20 -7.44
C TRP A 331 0.48 3.84 -8.40
N LEU A 332 0.15 4.70 -9.36
CA LEU A 332 -0.86 4.37 -10.37
C LEU A 332 -0.50 3.10 -11.15
N GLY A 333 0.79 2.90 -11.45
CA GLY A 333 1.30 1.69 -12.11
C GLY A 333 1.53 0.51 -11.16
N ASP A 334 1.34 0.66 -9.85
CA ASP A 334 1.50 -0.42 -8.89
C ASP A 334 0.26 -1.31 -8.83
N ILE A 335 0.44 -2.61 -9.11
CA ILE A 335 -0.67 -3.57 -9.14
C ILE A 335 -1.39 -3.68 -7.79
N SER A 336 -0.65 -3.56 -6.68
CA SER A 336 -1.25 -3.60 -5.35
C SER A 336 -2.13 -2.38 -5.09
N PHE A 337 -1.75 -1.21 -5.61
CA PHE A 337 -2.57 -0.01 -5.56
C PHE A 337 -3.85 -0.20 -6.37
N GLN A 338 -3.73 -0.66 -7.62
CA GLN A 338 -4.86 -0.89 -8.51
C GLN A 338 -5.84 -1.91 -7.92
N LEU A 339 -5.35 -3.07 -7.44
CA LEU A 339 -6.19 -4.11 -6.83
C LEU A 339 -6.94 -3.59 -5.60
N SER A 340 -6.28 -2.81 -4.74
CA SER A 340 -6.92 -2.25 -3.55
C SER A 340 -8.04 -1.27 -3.89
N PHE A 341 -7.80 -0.35 -4.84
CA PHE A 341 -8.79 0.65 -5.23
C PHE A 341 -9.96 0.03 -6.00
N VAL A 342 -9.69 -0.90 -6.92
CA VAL A 342 -10.74 -1.62 -7.66
C VAL A 342 -11.60 -2.45 -6.72
N ALA A 343 -11.01 -3.19 -5.78
CA ALA A 343 -11.75 -3.98 -4.80
C ALA A 343 -12.67 -3.10 -3.94
N VAL A 344 -12.13 -2.03 -3.34
CA VAL A 344 -12.92 -1.15 -2.46
C VAL A 344 -13.99 -0.40 -3.26
N ALA A 345 -13.69 0.08 -4.47
CA ALA A 345 -14.67 0.71 -5.34
C ALA A 345 -15.84 -0.23 -5.67
N ALA A 346 -15.53 -1.49 -6.02
CA ALA A 346 -16.53 -2.51 -6.33
C ALA A 346 -17.39 -2.85 -5.10
N ILE A 347 -16.78 -2.99 -3.93
CA ILE A 347 -17.50 -3.23 -2.66
C ILE A 347 -18.45 -2.08 -2.39
N LEU A 348 -18.02 -0.84 -2.53
CA LEU A 348 -18.87 0.34 -2.27
C LEU A 348 -19.98 0.51 -3.33
N ALA A 349 -19.66 0.25 -4.60
CA ALA A 349 -20.61 0.45 -5.70
C ALA A 349 -21.65 -0.67 -5.80
N TRP A 350 -21.26 -1.91 -5.57
CA TRP A 350 -22.11 -3.09 -5.79
C TRP A 350 -22.24 -3.97 -4.55
N GLY A 351 -21.17 -4.21 -3.80
CA GLY A 351 -21.16 -5.11 -2.65
C GLY A 351 -22.12 -4.62 -1.57
N VAL A 352 -21.97 -3.40 -1.08
CA VAL A 352 -22.83 -2.82 -0.02
C VAL A 352 -24.30 -2.74 -0.45
N PRO A 353 -24.67 -2.27 -1.67
CA PRO A 353 -26.05 -2.32 -2.13
C PRO A 353 -26.61 -3.75 -2.24
N LEU A 354 -25.80 -4.71 -2.68
CA LEU A 354 -26.20 -6.12 -2.80
C LEU A 354 -26.48 -6.73 -1.42
N CYS A 355 -25.61 -6.51 -0.43
CA CYS A 355 -25.80 -6.92 0.95
C CYS A 355 -27.11 -6.35 1.53
N ARG A 356 -27.42 -5.08 1.23
CA ARG A 356 -28.69 -4.46 1.68
C ARG A 356 -29.93 -5.11 1.06
N ARG A 357 -29.83 -5.59 -0.20
CA ARG A 357 -30.93 -6.28 -0.90
C ARG A 357 -31.15 -7.72 -0.42
N CYS A 358 -30.07 -8.40 -0.04
CA CYS A 358 -30.11 -9.80 0.41
C CYS A 358 -30.35 -9.95 1.92
N ARG A 359 -30.72 -8.88 2.63
CA ARG A 359 -30.92 -8.93 4.08
C ARG A 359 -32.10 -9.82 4.47
N THR A 360 -31.82 -10.69 5.43
CA THR A 360 -32.79 -11.56 6.09
C THR A 360 -33.14 -11.02 7.48
N ARG A 361 -34.14 -11.61 8.14
CA ARG A 361 -34.50 -11.30 9.53
C ARG A 361 -33.45 -11.75 10.57
N TRP A 362 -32.55 -12.65 10.18
CA TRP A 362 -31.57 -13.28 11.08
C TRP A 362 -30.22 -12.59 10.98
N LYS A 363 -29.83 -11.88 12.05
CA LYS A 363 -28.58 -11.10 12.08
C LYS A 363 -27.34 -11.95 11.79
N GLY A 364 -27.25 -13.17 12.37
CA GLY A 364 -26.13 -14.07 12.15
C GLY A 364 -25.98 -14.52 10.68
N VAL A 365 -27.11 -14.85 10.03
CA VAL A 365 -27.13 -15.21 8.61
C VAL A 365 -26.66 -14.04 7.75
N ASN A 366 -27.07 -12.81 8.08
CA ASN A 366 -26.65 -11.62 7.34
C ASN A 366 -25.13 -11.42 7.40
N VAL A 367 -24.48 -11.67 8.54
CA VAL A 367 -23.01 -11.57 8.65
C VAL A 367 -22.30 -12.52 7.68
N VAL A 368 -22.79 -13.76 7.61
CA VAL A 368 -22.23 -14.77 6.71
C VAL A 368 -22.47 -14.41 5.24
N VAL A 369 -23.71 -14.05 4.90
CA VAL A 369 -24.10 -13.65 3.54
C VAL A 369 -23.32 -12.42 3.10
N ASP A 370 -23.22 -11.39 3.94
CA ASP A 370 -22.46 -10.17 3.65
C ASP A 370 -20.97 -10.50 3.39
N ALA A 371 -20.34 -11.37 4.19
CA ALA A 371 -18.97 -11.77 4.01
C ALA A 371 -18.72 -12.46 2.65
N TYR A 372 -19.62 -13.38 2.25
CA TYR A 372 -19.53 -14.06 0.95
C TYR A 372 -19.80 -13.09 -0.21
N LEU A 373 -20.81 -12.24 -0.12
CA LEU A 373 -21.16 -11.28 -1.18
C LEU A 373 -20.05 -10.26 -1.39
N ILE A 374 -19.48 -9.71 -0.33
CA ILE A 374 -18.38 -8.76 -0.39
C ILE A 374 -17.13 -9.43 -1.00
N GLY A 375 -16.79 -10.64 -0.54
CA GLY A 375 -15.69 -11.42 -1.08
C GLY A 375 -15.87 -11.76 -2.56
N PHE A 376 -17.07 -12.17 -2.98
CA PHE A 376 -17.41 -12.44 -4.37
C PHE A 376 -17.27 -11.21 -5.25
N VAL A 377 -17.88 -10.08 -4.86
CA VAL A 377 -17.81 -8.82 -5.62
C VAL A 377 -16.36 -8.34 -5.76
N ALA A 378 -15.57 -8.39 -4.68
CA ALA A 378 -14.16 -8.01 -4.74
C ALA A 378 -13.36 -8.92 -5.68
N THR A 379 -13.56 -10.25 -5.60
CA THR A 379 -12.87 -11.23 -6.44
C THR A 379 -13.22 -11.04 -7.91
N VAL A 380 -14.50 -10.91 -8.26
CA VAL A 380 -14.94 -10.70 -9.65
C VAL A 380 -14.38 -9.40 -10.22
N ALA A 381 -14.43 -8.32 -9.46
CA ALA A 381 -13.93 -7.02 -9.91
C ALA A 381 -12.40 -7.00 -10.12
N THR A 382 -11.66 -7.75 -9.29
CA THR A 382 -10.19 -7.81 -9.38
C THR A 382 -9.70 -8.91 -10.32
N ALA A 383 -10.52 -9.89 -10.67
CA ALA A 383 -10.14 -11.05 -11.49
C ALA A 383 -9.43 -10.68 -12.81
N PRO A 384 -9.85 -9.67 -13.59
CA PRO A 384 -9.15 -9.30 -14.82
C PRO A 384 -7.70 -8.83 -14.56
N LEU A 385 -7.50 -8.04 -13.50
CA LEU A 385 -6.16 -7.56 -13.12
C LEU A 385 -5.28 -8.70 -12.59
N VAL A 386 -5.88 -9.59 -11.78
CA VAL A 386 -5.18 -10.75 -11.19
C VAL A 386 -4.79 -11.73 -12.28
N SER A 387 -5.70 -12.08 -13.19
CA SER A 387 -5.41 -13.00 -14.31
C SER A 387 -4.34 -12.45 -15.25
N HIS A 388 -4.41 -11.16 -15.59
CA HIS A 388 -3.40 -10.51 -16.44
C HIS A 388 -2.01 -10.48 -15.80
N THR A 389 -1.95 -10.28 -14.47
CA THR A 389 -0.67 -10.08 -13.76
C THR A 389 -0.04 -11.37 -13.29
N PHE A 390 -0.86 -12.31 -12.79
CA PHE A 390 -0.41 -13.54 -12.12
C PHE A 390 -0.73 -14.81 -12.90
N GLY A 391 -1.54 -14.73 -13.95
CA GLY A 391 -1.93 -15.86 -14.79
C GLY A 391 -2.95 -16.82 -14.15
N VAL A 392 -3.32 -16.63 -12.89
CA VAL A 392 -4.24 -17.52 -12.15
C VAL A 392 -5.19 -16.71 -11.28
N VAL A 393 -6.47 -17.07 -11.28
CA VAL A 393 -7.48 -16.53 -10.36
C VAL A 393 -7.78 -17.58 -9.29
N PRO A 394 -7.50 -17.32 -7.99
CA PRO A 394 -7.68 -18.31 -6.92
C PRO A 394 -9.15 -18.41 -6.50
N LEU A 395 -9.95 -19.20 -7.22
CA LEU A 395 -11.39 -19.37 -6.94
C LEU A 395 -11.65 -20.08 -5.61
N ALA A 396 -10.72 -20.96 -5.17
CA ALA A 396 -10.82 -21.64 -3.86
C ALA A 396 -10.93 -20.63 -2.69
N GLY A 397 -10.33 -19.44 -2.84
CA GLY A 397 -10.44 -18.38 -1.86
C GLY A 397 -11.89 -17.90 -1.62
N LEU A 398 -12.79 -18.02 -2.59
CA LEU A 398 -14.20 -17.63 -2.39
C LEU A 398 -14.88 -18.47 -1.28
N ALA A 399 -14.56 -19.75 -1.20
CA ALA A 399 -15.13 -20.63 -0.16
C ALA A 399 -14.47 -20.43 1.20
N VAL A 400 -13.14 -20.27 1.23
CA VAL A 400 -12.36 -20.31 2.47
C VAL A 400 -12.17 -18.92 3.09
N ASN A 401 -12.12 -17.85 2.29
CA ASN A 401 -11.82 -16.51 2.76
C ASN A 401 -12.76 -15.99 3.86
N PRO A 402 -14.10 -16.16 3.83
CA PRO A 402 -14.95 -15.62 4.87
C PRO A 402 -14.59 -16.13 6.27
N LEU A 403 -14.32 -17.43 6.39
CA LEU A 403 -13.88 -18.04 7.64
C LEU A 403 -12.45 -17.61 8.00
N ALA A 404 -11.55 -17.64 7.03
CA ALA A 404 -10.16 -17.27 7.22
C ALA A 404 -10.00 -15.81 7.64
N ILE A 405 -10.82 -14.90 7.09
CA ILE A 405 -10.87 -13.47 7.45
C ILE A 405 -11.35 -13.29 8.90
N ALA A 406 -12.38 -14.03 9.32
CA ALA A 406 -12.88 -13.97 10.69
C ALA A 406 -11.79 -14.42 11.69
N LEU A 407 -11.11 -15.55 11.40
CA LEU A 407 -9.98 -16.03 12.22
C LEU A 407 -8.81 -15.06 12.20
N ALA A 408 -8.46 -14.49 11.03
CA ALA A 408 -7.44 -13.47 10.89
C ALA A 408 -7.75 -12.24 11.76
N GLY A 409 -9.03 -11.85 11.86
CA GLY A 409 -9.49 -10.79 12.73
C GLY A 409 -9.13 -11.03 14.20
N VAL A 410 -9.39 -12.25 14.69
CA VAL A 410 -9.05 -12.64 16.06
C VAL A 410 -7.53 -12.61 16.28
N VAL A 411 -6.77 -13.15 15.34
CA VAL A 411 -5.30 -13.19 15.42
C VAL A 411 -4.68 -11.79 15.43
N VAL A 412 -5.12 -10.93 14.51
CA VAL A 412 -4.60 -9.55 14.42
C VAL A 412 -4.98 -8.74 15.65
N PHE A 413 -6.22 -8.88 16.12
CA PHE A 413 -6.68 -8.19 17.33
C PHE A 413 -5.92 -8.67 18.57
N GLY A 414 -5.82 -9.99 18.77
CA GLY A 414 -5.06 -10.56 19.87
C GLY A 414 -3.58 -10.17 19.84
N GLY A 415 -2.95 -10.17 18.65
CA GLY A 415 -1.59 -9.70 18.46
C GLY A 415 -1.44 -8.21 18.75
N ALA A 416 -2.39 -7.36 18.31
CA ALA A 416 -2.37 -5.94 18.59
C ALA A 416 -2.54 -5.65 20.10
N LEU A 417 -3.43 -6.35 20.78
CA LEU A 417 -3.58 -6.24 22.24
C LEU A 417 -2.30 -6.68 22.98
N TRP A 418 -1.69 -7.79 22.54
CA TRP A 418 -0.45 -8.28 23.16
C TRP A 418 0.70 -7.28 23.00
N MET A 419 0.78 -6.62 21.83
CA MET A 419 1.76 -5.54 21.62
C MET A 419 1.59 -4.36 22.58
N LEU A 420 0.37 -4.10 23.06
CA LEU A 420 0.04 -3.02 23.98
C LEU A 420 0.08 -3.45 25.45
N ALA A 421 0.04 -4.75 25.74
CA ALA A 421 0.00 -5.25 27.11
C ALA A 421 1.26 -4.80 27.88
N PRO A 422 1.12 -4.36 29.14
CA PRO A 422 2.27 -4.10 29.98
C PRO A 422 3.07 -5.39 30.14
N VAL A 423 4.36 -5.35 29.86
CA VAL A 423 5.25 -6.48 30.14
C VAL A 423 5.56 -6.40 31.60
N GLY A 424 5.01 -7.35 32.38
CA GLY A 424 5.45 -7.63 33.74
C GLY A 424 6.85 -8.22 33.75
#